data_45d444939ea496e12d98f91a2043a080
#
_entry.id   45d444939ea496e12d98f91a2043a080
#
_cell.length_a   1.000
_cell.length_b   1.000
_cell.length_c   1.000
_cell.angle_alpha   90.00
_cell.angle_beta   90.00
_cell.angle_gamma   90.00
#
_symmetry.space_group_name_H-M   'P 1'
#
loop_
_entity.id
_entity.type
_entity.pdbx_description
1 polymer ?
#
loop_
_entity_poly.entity_id
_entity_poly.type
_entity_poly.pdbx_seq_one_letter_code
_entity_poly.pdbx_strand_id
1 'polypeptide(L)'
;MFLRVYDLEAAKKVMKWRCNWCWNIWCRKYTLWGLLEIYELGGNPKYLEAAKRSAVQLIDMLRANNVRICDTGTFEGMPSMSILKPMLILYRNTGDKKFLDFSREIVGYLDRDDGTSPNLIRNSFSDKPVHEWYPKPEKWAKAYEMMSCMEGVLEYYRITGDKRCLEAVERFADKIWKFERNPLASVGYNDQFAHAASEINGITEPCDAIHWMRLNLDLYTLTGNPKY
;
A
#
# COMPACT_ATOMS: atom_id res chain seq x y z
N MET A 1 9.69 17.50 -16.14
CA MET A 1 8.67 17.17 -17.13
C MET A 1 7.44 16.46 -16.52
N PHE A 2 7.46 16.06 -15.24
CA PHE A 2 6.35 15.37 -14.54
C PHE A 2 5.45 16.29 -13.69
N LEU A 3 5.60 17.59 -13.80
CA LEU A 3 4.83 18.61 -13.06
C LEU A 3 3.87 19.40 -13.96
N ARG A 4 3.48 18.88 -15.11
CA ARG A 4 2.35 19.48 -15.79
C ARG A 4 1.11 19.21 -14.95
N VAL A 5 0.79 20.26 -14.21
CA VAL A 5 -0.55 20.70 -13.84
C VAL A 5 -1.59 19.68 -14.29
N TYR A 6 -2.13 18.99 -13.31
CA TYR A 6 -3.41 18.37 -13.49
C TYR A 6 -4.38 19.47 -13.86
N ASP A 7 -4.81 19.47 -15.10
CA ASP A 7 -6.00 20.19 -15.50
C ASP A 7 -7.14 19.63 -14.66
N LEU A 8 -7.58 20.40 -13.67
CA LEU A 8 -8.65 20.05 -12.73
C LEU A 8 -9.96 19.74 -13.47
N GLU A 9 -10.19 20.35 -14.63
CA GLU A 9 -11.36 20.07 -15.46
C GLU A 9 -11.21 18.74 -16.22
N ALA A 10 -10.00 18.42 -16.69
CA ALA A 10 -9.69 17.11 -17.23
C ALA A 10 -9.77 16.04 -16.12
N ALA A 11 -9.30 16.33 -14.91
CA ALA A 11 -9.43 15.44 -13.76
C ALA A 11 -10.89 15.20 -13.38
N LYS A 12 -11.75 16.21 -13.39
CA LYS A 12 -13.20 16.06 -13.14
C LYS A 12 -13.90 15.23 -14.22
N LYS A 13 -13.53 15.38 -15.50
CA LYS A 13 -14.01 14.52 -16.59
C LYS A 13 -13.52 13.07 -16.44
N VAL A 14 -12.31 12.89 -15.93
CA VAL A 14 -11.66 11.59 -15.70
C VAL A 14 -12.17 10.91 -14.44
N MET A 15 -12.79 11.62 -13.50
CA MET A 15 -13.47 11.00 -12.34
C MET A 15 -14.61 10.04 -12.75
N LYS A 16 -15.14 10.13 -13.95
CA LYS A 16 -15.99 9.07 -14.54
C LYS A 16 -15.22 7.76 -14.76
N TRP A 17 -13.89 7.82 -14.81
CA TRP A 17 -12.99 6.69 -14.98
C TRP A 17 -12.05 6.64 -13.77
N ARG A 18 -12.49 6.03 -12.67
CA ARG A 18 -11.75 5.87 -11.40
C ARG A 18 -10.29 5.40 -11.57
N CYS A 19 -9.96 4.87 -12.74
CA CYS A 19 -8.68 4.24 -13.05
C CYS A 19 -7.49 5.20 -13.16
N ASN A 20 -7.66 6.41 -13.69
CA ASN A 20 -6.52 7.30 -13.99
C ASN A 20 -5.89 7.96 -12.76
N TRP A 21 -6.65 8.21 -11.69
CA TRP A 21 -6.10 8.74 -10.43
C TRP A 21 -5.24 7.73 -9.71
N CYS A 22 -5.63 6.48 -9.73
CA CYS A 22 -4.91 5.36 -9.15
C CYS A 22 -3.47 5.31 -9.65
N TRP A 23 -3.26 5.26 -10.96
CA TRP A 23 -1.94 5.18 -11.55
C TRP A 23 -1.11 6.44 -11.34
N ASN A 24 -1.73 7.60 -11.25
CA ASN A 24 -1.02 8.81 -10.87
C ASN A 24 -0.47 8.75 -9.45
N ILE A 25 -1.31 8.36 -8.48
CA ILE A 25 -0.87 8.24 -7.09
C ILE A 25 0.16 7.11 -6.97
N TRP A 26 -0.03 6.02 -7.70
CA TRP A 26 0.93 4.93 -7.80
C TRP A 26 2.32 5.40 -8.30
N CYS A 27 2.37 6.15 -9.39
CA CYS A 27 3.62 6.72 -9.88
C CYS A 27 4.25 7.70 -8.87
N ARG A 28 3.42 8.51 -8.19
CA ARG A 28 3.90 9.39 -7.11
C ARG A 28 4.50 8.61 -5.95
N LYS A 29 3.91 7.47 -5.56
CA LYS A 29 4.46 6.59 -4.54
C LYS A 29 5.92 6.26 -4.82
N TYR A 30 6.22 5.78 -6.03
CA TYR A 30 7.59 5.41 -6.39
C TYR A 30 8.51 6.61 -6.56
N THR A 31 8.00 7.72 -7.08
CA THR A 31 8.76 8.97 -7.15
C THR A 31 9.13 9.48 -5.76
N LEU A 32 8.17 9.49 -4.83
CA LEU A 32 8.43 9.86 -3.43
C LEU A 32 9.46 8.93 -2.80
N TRP A 33 9.25 7.63 -2.95
CA TRP A 33 10.13 6.64 -2.35
C TRP A 33 11.57 6.77 -2.88
N GLY A 34 11.74 6.83 -4.20
CA GLY A 34 13.07 7.00 -4.79
C GLY A 34 13.76 8.31 -4.37
N LEU A 35 13.01 9.43 -4.27
CA LEU A 35 13.56 10.69 -3.78
C LEU A 35 14.02 10.60 -2.32
N LEU A 36 13.26 9.90 -1.48
CA LEU A 36 13.59 9.71 -0.07
C LEU A 36 14.78 8.78 0.12
N GLU A 37 14.85 7.67 -0.64
CA GLU A 37 16.02 6.78 -0.64
C GLU A 37 17.31 7.51 -1.04
N ILE A 38 17.27 8.31 -2.11
CA ILE A 38 18.42 9.11 -2.54
C ILE A 38 18.81 10.15 -1.47
N TYR A 39 17.80 10.74 -0.80
CA TYR A 39 18.06 11.67 0.30
C TYR A 39 18.73 10.96 1.48
N GLU A 40 18.20 9.80 1.92
CA GLU A 40 18.74 9.05 3.05
C GLU A 40 20.18 8.55 2.77
N LEU A 41 20.50 8.23 1.52
CA LEU A 41 21.85 7.80 1.12
C LEU A 41 22.85 8.97 1.03
N GLY A 42 22.42 10.11 0.50
CA GLY A 42 23.34 11.19 0.11
C GLY A 42 23.16 12.49 0.90
N GLY A 43 22.13 12.62 1.72
CA GLY A 43 21.88 13.80 2.57
C GLY A 43 21.50 15.10 1.82
N ASN A 44 21.35 15.07 0.49
CA ASN A 44 21.08 16.29 -0.27
C ASN A 44 19.63 16.77 -0.09
N PRO A 45 19.40 17.92 0.57
CA PRO A 45 18.06 18.40 0.92
C PRO A 45 17.14 18.66 -0.28
N LYS A 46 17.70 18.83 -1.47
CA LYS A 46 16.93 19.04 -2.70
C LYS A 46 15.94 17.90 -2.96
N TYR A 47 16.33 16.66 -2.66
CA TYR A 47 15.48 15.49 -2.86
C TYR A 47 14.35 15.44 -1.83
N LEU A 48 14.66 15.74 -0.56
CA LEU A 48 13.65 15.82 0.49
C LEU A 48 12.60 16.90 0.18
N GLU A 49 13.04 18.09 -0.23
CA GLU A 49 12.14 19.18 -0.59
C GLU A 49 11.29 18.85 -1.83
N ALA A 50 11.83 18.13 -2.81
CA ALA A 50 11.04 17.65 -3.95
C ALA A 50 9.97 16.63 -3.52
N ALA A 51 10.30 15.71 -2.63
CA ALA A 51 9.36 14.75 -2.04
C ALA A 51 8.25 15.46 -1.26
N LYS A 52 8.60 16.42 -0.40
CA LYS A 52 7.64 17.25 0.36
C LYS A 52 6.64 17.95 -0.56
N ARG A 53 7.12 18.64 -1.59
CA ARG A 53 6.24 19.34 -2.54
C ARG A 53 5.28 18.40 -3.25
N SER A 54 5.75 17.22 -3.67
CA SER A 54 4.91 16.22 -4.33
C SER A 54 3.82 15.66 -3.40
N ALA A 55 4.18 15.38 -2.14
CA ALA A 55 3.25 14.87 -1.14
C ALA A 55 2.21 15.91 -0.74
N VAL A 56 2.63 17.16 -0.48
CA VAL A 56 1.73 18.27 -0.15
C VAL A 56 0.74 18.51 -1.30
N GLN A 57 1.22 18.56 -2.54
CA GLN A 57 0.36 18.74 -3.70
C GLN A 57 -0.71 17.63 -3.79
N LEU A 58 -0.35 16.37 -3.52
CA LEU A 58 -1.33 15.28 -3.53
C LEU A 58 -2.40 15.48 -2.45
N ILE A 59 -1.97 15.75 -1.21
CA ILE A 59 -2.90 15.94 -0.09
C ILE A 59 -3.83 17.12 -0.38
N ASP A 60 -3.29 18.25 -0.81
CA ASP A 60 -4.07 19.46 -1.09
C ASP A 60 -5.05 19.23 -2.26
N MET A 61 -4.64 18.49 -3.29
CA MET A 61 -5.51 18.11 -4.42
C MET A 61 -6.69 17.23 -3.96
N LEU A 62 -6.44 16.23 -3.13
CA LEU A 62 -7.50 15.39 -2.59
C LEU A 62 -8.48 16.21 -1.74
N ARG A 63 -7.97 17.08 -0.89
CA ARG A 63 -8.78 17.98 -0.04
C ARG A 63 -9.62 18.95 -0.86
N ALA A 64 -9.00 19.65 -1.82
CA ALA A 64 -9.68 20.64 -2.67
C ALA A 64 -10.84 20.03 -3.47
N ASN A 65 -10.76 18.75 -3.80
CA ASN A 65 -11.80 18.04 -4.54
C ASN A 65 -12.75 17.22 -3.65
N ASN A 66 -12.57 17.25 -2.32
CA ASN A 66 -13.33 16.43 -1.37
C ASN A 66 -13.31 14.94 -1.74
N VAL A 67 -12.14 14.43 -2.13
CA VAL A 67 -11.92 13.03 -2.53
C VAL A 67 -11.09 12.33 -1.48
N ARG A 68 -11.58 11.17 -1.00
CA ARG A 68 -10.80 10.29 -0.13
C ARG A 68 -9.86 9.46 -0.99
N ILE A 69 -8.66 9.20 -0.50
CA ILE A 69 -7.68 8.39 -1.25
C ILE A 69 -8.20 6.97 -1.55
N CYS A 70 -8.98 6.39 -0.64
CA CYS A 70 -9.60 5.08 -0.85
C CYS A 70 -10.67 5.06 -1.95
N ASP A 71 -11.19 6.22 -2.36
CA ASP A 71 -12.14 6.32 -3.47
C ASP A 71 -11.44 6.50 -4.83
N THR A 72 -10.11 6.54 -4.84
CA THR A 72 -9.33 6.72 -6.06
C THR A 72 -8.89 5.39 -6.65
N GLY A 73 -9.24 5.17 -7.92
CA GLY A 73 -8.74 4.03 -8.68
C GLY A 73 -9.49 2.71 -8.49
N THR A 74 -8.84 1.64 -8.92
CA THR A 74 -9.33 0.27 -8.88
C THR A 74 -9.08 -0.41 -7.53
N PHE A 75 -9.62 -1.60 -7.33
CA PHE A 75 -9.40 -2.44 -6.15
C PHE A 75 -9.62 -1.68 -4.84
N GLU A 76 -10.72 -0.93 -4.76
CA GLU A 76 -11.09 -0.14 -3.58
C GLU A 76 -9.98 0.82 -3.11
N GLY A 77 -9.26 1.40 -4.06
CA GLY A 77 -8.19 2.38 -3.80
C GLY A 77 -6.88 1.79 -3.26
N MET A 78 -6.71 0.48 -3.23
CA MET A 78 -5.47 -0.13 -2.71
C MET A 78 -4.19 0.36 -3.38
N PRO A 79 -4.11 0.46 -4.73
CA PRO A 79 -2.91 0.99 -5.35
C PRO A 79 -2.57 2.40 -4.86
N SER A 80 -3.57 3.24 -4.66
CA SER A 80 -3.38 4.61 -4.17
C SER A 80 -2.97 4.62 -2.70
N MET A 81 -3.62 3.82 -1.86
CA MET A 81 -3.30 3.75 -0.43
C MET A 81 -1.94 3.14 -0.14
N SER A 82 -1.35 2.41 -1.07
CA SER A 82 0.03 1.89 -0.94
C SER A 82 1.10 3.00 -0.85
N ILE A 83 0.73 4.26 -1.06
CA ILE A 83 1.58 5.43 -0.79
C ILE A 83 1.88 5.61 0.71
N LEU A 84 1.22 4.86 1.58
CA LEU A 84 1.37 4.95 3.03
C LEU A 84 2.83 4.87 3.48
N LYS A 85 3.60 3.89 2.97
CA LYS A 85 5.02 3.72 3.37
C LYS A 85 5.87 4.96 3.06
N PRO A 86 5.94 5.49 1.84
CA PRO A 86 6.71 6.70 1.58
C PRO A 86 6.19 7.95 2.29
N MET A 87 4.89 8.07 2.59
CA MET A 87 4.39 9.17 3.41
C MET A 87 4.92 9.11 4.85
N LEU A 88 5.03 7.92 5.42
CA LEU A 88 5.59 7.70 6.74
C LEU A 88 7.11 7.92 6.78
N ILE A 89 7.84 7.49 5.75
CA ILE A 89 9.27 7.81 5.58
C ILE A 89 9.46 9.33 5.50
N LEU A 90 8.60 10.02 4.77
CA LEU A 90 8.63 11.48 4.67
C LEU A 90 8.37 12.14 6.03
N TYR A 91 7.41 11.64 6.82
CA TYR A 91 7.19 12.09 8.19
C TYR A 91 8.43 11.89 9.07
N ARG A 92 9.05 10.72 9.01
CA ARG A 92 10.27 10.39 9.77
C ARG A 92 11.42 11.37 9.47
N ASN A 93 11.56 11.77 8.22
CA ASN A 93 12.63 12.67 7.78
C ASN A 93 12.32 14.17 8.01
N THR A 94 11.05 14.53 8.21
CA THR A 94 10.64 15.96 8.30
C THR A 94 10.07 16.34 9.65
N GLY A 95 9.49 15.40 10.40
CA GLY A 95 8.69 15.67 11.59
C GLY A 95 7.35 16.37 11.31
N ASP A 96 7.01 16.62 10.03
CA ASP A 96 5.78 17.34 9.67
C ASP A 96 4.54 16.46 9.86
N LYS A 97 3.73 16.82 10.84
CA LYS A 97 2.53 16.08 11.24
C LYS A 97 1.50 15.92 10.12
N LYS A 98 1.50 16.81 9.11
CA LYS A 98 0.61 16.68 7.94
C LYS A 98 0.72 15.29 7.30
N PHE A 99 1.94 14.76 7.20
CA PHE A 99 2.17 13.44 6.58
C PHE A 99 1.73 12.30 7.49
N LEU A 100 1.94 12.42 8.80
CA LEU A 100 1.43 11.44 9.77
C LEU A 100 -0.09 11.43 9.83
N ASP A 101 -0.73 12.59 9.82
CA ASP A 101 -2.19 12.71 9.87
C ASP A 101 -2.83 12.12 8.62
N PHE A 102 -2.26 12.39 7.44
CA PHE A 102 -2.69 11.74 6.20
C PHE A 102 -2.47 10.21 6.22
N SER A 103 -1.38 9.76 6.82
CA SER A 103 -1.11 8.33 7.01
C SER A 103 -2.12 7.67 7.95
N ARG A 104 -2.53 8.34 9.03
CA ARG A 104 -3.60 7.87 9.93
C ARG A 104 -4.93 7.68 9.21
N GLU A 105 -5.27 8.60 8.30
CA GLU A 105 -6.48 8.45 7.48
C GLU A 105 -6.41 7.20 6.62
N ILE A 106 -5.27 6.94 5.98
CA ILE A 106 -5.08 5.73 5.16
C ILE A 106 -5.22 4.47 6.03
N VAL A 107 -4.58 4.43 7.20
CA VAL A 107 -4.72 3.30 8.14
C VAL A 107 -6.17 3.14 8.58
N GLY A 108 -6.88 4.24 8.86
CA GLY A 108 -8.31 4.22 9.17
C GLY A 108 -9.16 3.61 8.05
N TYR A 109 -8.83 3.85 6.78
CA TYR A 109 -9.53 3.20 5.66
C TYR A 109 -9.19 1.71 5.54
N LEU A 110 -8.02 1.28 6.00
CA LEU A 110 -7.61 -0.12 6.01
C LEU A 110 -8.16 -0.92 7.21
N ASP A 111 -8.76 -0.25 8.21
CA ASP A 111 -9.33 -0.87 9.43
C ASP A 111 -10.81 -0.48 9.67
N ARG A 112 -11.59 -0.28 8.62
CA ARG A 112 -12.99 0.15 8.73
C ARG A 112 -13.91 -0.96 9.23
N ASP A 113 -14.97 -0.54 9.92
CA ASP A 113 -16.02 -1.43 10.44
C ASP A 113 -17.37 -1.29 9.69
N ASP A 114 -17.39 -0.53 8.62
CA ASP A 114 -18.61 -0.24 7.86
C ASP A 114 -18.86 -1.21 6.69
N GLY A 115 -18.09 -2.29 6.61
CA GLY A 115 -18.18 -3.28 5.55
C GLY A 115 -17.66 -2.81 4.19
N THR A 116 -17.07 -1.60 4.12
CA THR A 116 -16.45 -1.12 2.89
C THR A 116 -15.02 -1.62 2.76
N SER A 117 -14.63 -1.95 1.54
CA SER A 117 -13.25 -2.36 1.24
C SER A 117 -12.30 -1.16 1.25
N PRO A 118 -10.99 -1.39 1.41
CA PRO A 118 -10.32 -2.70 1.36
C PRO A 118 -10.17 -3.43 2.69
N ASN A 119 -10.35 -2.80 3.83
CA ASN A 119 -10.33 -3.42 5.17
C ASN A 119 -9.19 -4.42 5.44
N LEU A 120 -7.99 -4.18 4.92
CA LEU A 120 -6.88 -5.14 5.01
C LEU A 120 -6.51 -5.48 6.45
N ILE A 121 -6.43 -4.47 7.33
CA ILE A 121 -6.13 -4.67 8.74
C ILE A 121 -7.23 -5.52 9.37
N ARG A 122 -8.50 -5.14 9.18
CA ARG A 122 -9.63 -5.87 9.75
C ARG A 122 -9.73 -7.31 9.24
N ASN A 123 -9.57 -7.50 7.94
CA ASN A 123 -9.62 -8.84 7.32
C ASN A 123 -8.49 -9.75 7.83
N SER A 124 -7.36 -9.20 8.24
CA SER A 124 -6.26 -9.98 8.83
C SER A 124 -6.67 -10.71 10.11
N PHE A 125 -7.63 -10.16 10.85
CA PHE A 125 -8.18 -10.78 12.07
C PHE A 125 -9.32 -11.78 11.81
N SER A 126 -9.81 -11.90 10.58
CA SER A 126 -10.79 -12.92 10.21
C SER A 126 -10.14 -14.30 10.12
N ASP A 127 -10.95 -15.36 10.15
CA ASP A 127 -10.47 -16.74 9.94
C ASP A 127 -10.28 -17.10 8.47
N LYS A 128 -10.73 -16.23 7.56
CA LYS A 128 -10.68 -16.49 6.11
C LYS A 128 -9.25 -16.38 5.56
N PRO A 129 -8.87 -17.26 4.62
CA PRO A 129 -7.65 -17.08 3.84
C PRO A 129 -7.73 -15.81 2.98
N VAL A 130 -6.58 -15.30 2.52
CA VAL A 130 -6.53 -14.00 1.84
C VAL A 130 -7.32 -14.02 0.52
N HIS A 131 -7.23 -15.11 -0.25
CA HIS A 131 -7.95 -15.25 -1.52
C HIS A 131 -9.49 -15.22 -1.39
N GLU A 132 -10.02 -15.37 -0.19
CA GLU A 132 -11.46 -15.30 0.07
C GLU A 132 -11.94 -13.93 0.54
N TRP A 133 -11.02 -12.97 0.76
CA TRP A 133 -11.42 -11.65 1.28
C TRP A 133 -12.25 -10.84 0.29
N TYR A 134 -12.02 -11.03 -1.00
CA TYR A 134 -12.67 -10.28 -2.07
C TYR A 134 -13.25 -11.22 -3.13
N PRO A 135 -14.45 -11.76 -2.88
CA PRO A 135 -15.02 -12.84 -3.72
C PRO A 135 -15.49 -12.35 -5.10
N LYS A 136 -15.60 -11.04 -5.31
CA LYS A 136 -16.04 -10.47 -6.57
C LYS A 136 -14.85 -9.98 -7.40
N PRO A 137 -14.78 -10.31 -8.72
CA PRO A 137 -13.64 -9.94 -9.57
C PRO A 137 -13.28 -8.44 -9.54
N GLU A 138 -14.30 -7.58 -9.53
CA GLU A 138 -14.10 -6.13 -9.48
C GLU A 138 -13.55 -5.61 -8.16
N LYS A 139 -13.57 -6.46 -7.13
CA LYS A 139 -13.04 -6.19 -5.80
C LYS A 139 -11.81 -7.02 -5.48
N TRP A 140 -11.36 -7.83 -6.40
CA TRP A 140 -10.16 -8.64 -6.17
C TRP A 140 -8.96 -7.74 -5.95
N ALA A 141 -8.36 -7.96 -4.81
CA ALA A 141 -7.14 -7.31 -4.46
C ALA A 141 -5.98 -8.02 -5.12
N LYS A 142 -5.22 -7.28 -5.84
CA LYS A 142 -3.96 -7.77 -6.37
C LYS A 142 -2.97 -8.02 -5.24
N ALA A 143 -2.24 -9.14 -5.32
CA ALA A 143 -1.29 -9.56 -4.30
C ALA A 143 -0.24 -8.47 -4.03
N TYR A 144 0.27 -7.88 -5.08
CA TYR A 144 1.24 -6.79 -5.04
C TYR A 144 0.73 -5.57 -4.24
N GLU A 145 -0.46 -5.06 -4.56
CA GLU A 145 -1.02 -3.88 -3.89
C GLU A 145 -1.34 -4.15 -2.42
N MET A 146 -1.84 -5.35 -2.12
CA MET A 146 -2.11 -5.75 -0.73
C MET A 146 -0.82 -5.77 0.09
N MET A 147 0.21 -6.46 -0.39
CA MET A 147 1.51 -6.51 0.30
C MET A 147 2.12 -5.11 0.44
N SER A 148 2.03 -4.29 -0.58
CA SER A 148 2.53 -2.91 -0.54
C SER A 148 1.79 -2.02 0.47
N CYS A 149 0.47 -2.20 0.64
CA CYS A 149 -0.26 -1.54 1.72
C CYS A 149 0.19 -2.04 3.09
N MET A 150 0.38 -3.36 3.25
CA MET A 150 0.80 -3.95 4.53
C MET A 150 2.24 -3.58 4.92
N GLU A 151 3.14 -3.38 3.96
CA GLU A 151 4.44 -2.75 4.22
C GLU A 151 4.27 -1.34 4.83
N GLY A 152 3.31 -0.57 4.34
CA GLY A 152 2.97 0.73 4.91
C GLY A 152 2.37 0.64 6.31
N VAL A 153 1.50 -0.34 6.57
CA VAL A 153 0.95 -0.62 7.91
C VAL A 153 2.05 -0.99 8.89
N LEU A 154 3.04 -1.76 8.46
CA LEU A 154 4.19 -2.12 9.28
C LEU A 154 5.07 -0.89 9.61
N GLU A 155 5.30 0.01 8.64
CA GLU A 155 6.02 1.27 8.87
C GLU A 155 5.23 2.18 9.81
N TYR A 156 3.90 2.16 9.74
CA TYR A 156 3.05 2.90 10.69
C TYR A 156 3.25 2.40 12.13
N TYR A 157 3.32 1.08 12.33
CA TYR A 157 3.68 0.50 13.63
C TYR A 157 5.06 0.99 14.11
N ARG A 158 6.08 1.00 13.24
CA ARG A 158 7.43 1.47 13.60
C ARG A 158 7.41 2.89 14.17
N ILE A 159 6.54 3.74 13.65
CA ILE A 159 6.47 5.15 14.04
C ILE A 159 5.57 5.37 15.25
N THR A 160 4.44 4.67 15.33
CA THR A 160 3.39 4.94 16.32
C THR A 160 3.39 3.98 17.51
N GLY A 161 3.97 2.78 17.35
CA GLY A 161 3.87 1.70 18.31
C GLY A 161 2.50 1.00 18.34
N ASP A 162 1.64 1.24 17.35
CA ASP A 162 0.30 0.62 17.29
C ASP A 162 0.39 -0.89 17.05
N LYS A 163 0.27 -1.64 18.14
CA LYS A 163 0.41 -3.10 18.14
C LYS A 163 -0.63 -3.81 17.28
N ARG A 164 -1.81 -3.23 17.09
CA ARG A 164 -2.83 -3.78 16.21
C ARG A 164 -2.34 -3.84 14.76
N CYS A 165 -1.60 -2.82 14.34
CA CYS A 165 -0.99 -2.79 13.00
C CYS A 165 0.06 -3.89 12.84
N LEU A 166 0.95 -4.09 13.82
CA LEU A 166 1.92 -5.19 13.78
C LEU A 166 1.21 -6.55 13.70
N GLU A 167 0.29 -6.80 14.62
CA GLU A 167 -0.46 -8.07 14.66
C GLU A 167 -1.22 -8.33 13.35
N ALA A 168 -1.81 -7.29 12.75
CA ALA A 168 -2.49 -7.43 11.46
C ALA A 168 -1.53 -7.89 10.35
N VAL A 169 -0.32 -7.33 10.30
CA VAL A 169 0.68 -7.71 9.29
C VAL A 169 1.22 -9.11 9.54
N GLU A 170 1.47 -9.50 10.79
CA GLU A 170 1.87 -10.86 11.14
C GLU A 170 0.80 -11.88 10.73
N ARG A 171 -0.48 -11.63 11.06
CA ARG A 171 -1.61 -12.50 10.67
C ARG A 171 -1.77 -12.60 9.15
N PHE A 172 -1.58 -11.49 8.44
CA PHE A 172 -1.59 -11.46 6.98
C PHE A 172 -0.49 -12.34 6.40
N ALA A 173 0.74 -12.18 6.88
CA ALA A 173 1.87 -12.98 6.45
C ALA A 173 1.67 -14.48 6.77
N ASP A 174 1.15 -14.80 7.95
CA ASP A 174 0.86 -16.19 8.35
C ASP A 174 -0.20 -16.85 7.46
N LYS A 175 -1.23 -16.08 7.03
CA LYS A 175 -2.22 -16.57 6.07
C LYS A 175 -1.60 -16.86 4.70
N ILE A 176 -0.74 -15.98 4.22
CA ILE A 176 -0.03 -16.18 2.96
C ILE A 176 0.86 -17.44 3.05
N TRP A 177 1.62 -17.57 4.11
CA TRP A 177 2.45 -18.75 4.37
C TRP A 177 1.63 -20.04 4.32
N LYS A 178 0.46 -20.03 4.93
CA LYS A 178 -0.38 -21.24 5.09
C LYS A 178 -1.17 -21.56 3.84
N PHE A 179 -1.71 -20.56 3.13
CA PHE A 179 -2.76 -20.77 2.15
C PHE A 179 -2.41 -20.35 0.72
N GLU A 180 -1.50 -19.35 0.56
CA GLU A 180 -1.32 -18.68 -0.73
C GLU A 180 0.03 -18.98 -1.39
N ARG A 181 0.98 -19.51 -0.62
CA ARG A 181 2.33 -19.76 -1.09
C ARG A 181 2.40 -21.03 -1.93
N ASN A 182 2.96 -20.94 -3.13
CA ASN A 182 3.19 -22.12 -3.98
C ASN A 182 4.43 -22.93 -3.51
N PRO A 183 4.64 -24.16 -4.04
CA PRO A 183 5.80 -24.99 -3.67
C PRO A 183 7.15 -24.34 -3.90
N LEU A 184 7.26 -23.37 -4.83
CA LEU A 184 8.48 -22.61 -5.10
C LEU A 184 8.67 -21.40 -4.15
N ALA A 185 7.83 -21.30 -3.11
CA ALA A 185 7.81 -20.22 -2.14
C ALA A 185 7.43 -18.84 -2.70
N SER A 186 6.93 -18.79 -3.94
CA SER A 186 6.36 -17.58 -4.51
C SER A 186 4.88 -17.43 -4.14
N VAL A 187 4.35 -16.24 -4.33
CA VAL A 187 2.96 -15.89 -4.04
C VAL A 187 2.34 -15.16 -5.22
N GLY A 188 1.02 -15.18 -5.31
CA GLY A 188 0.31 -14.52 -6.39
C GLY A 188 0.29 -15.32 -7.70
N TYR A 189 -0.88 -15.30 -8.33
CA TYR A 189 -1.09 -15.86 -9.68
C TYR A 189 -1.90 -14.89 -10.50
N ASN A 190 -1.39 -14.50 -11.66
CA ASN A 190 -2.00 -13.40 -12.41
C ASN A 190 -2.27 -12.21 -11.51
N ASP A 191 -1.27 -11.90 -10.63
CA ASP A 191 -1.28 -10.77 -9.74
C ASP A 191 -2.38 -10.85 -8.63
N GLN A 192 -2.88 -12.06 -8.31
CA GLN A 192 -3.89 -12.28 -7.29
C GLN A 192 -3.48 -13.40 -6.32
N PHE A 193 -3.91 -13.30 -5.08
CA PHE A 193 -3.79 -14.44 -4.17
C PHE A 193 -4.75 -15.55 -4.60
N ALA A 194 -4.26 -16.78 -4.54
CA ALA A 194 -5.02 -17.98 -4.84
C ALA A 194 -4.52 -19.12 -3.97
N HIS A 195 -5.40 -20.03 -3.61
CA HIS A 195 -5.05 -21.14 -2.73
C HIS A 195 -3.87 -21.94 -3.29
N ALA A 196 -2.88 -22.24 -2.45
CA ALA A 196 -1.64 -22.94 -2.83
C ALA A 196 -1.84 -24.30 -3.51
N ALA A 197 -2.96 -24.99 -3.19
CA ALA A 197 -3.35 -26.26 -3.79
C ALA A 197 -4.17 -26.11 -5.09
N SER A 198 -4.45 -24.90 -5.53
CA SER A 198 -5.19 -24.69 -6.79
C SER A 198 -4.31 -25.10 -7.98
N GLU A 199 -4.88 -25.86 -8.90
CA GLU A 199 -4.28 -26.07 -10.22
C GLU A 199 -4.36 -24.74 -10.99
N ILE A 200 -3.27 -24.00 -10.98
CA ILE A 200 -3.28 -22.67 -11.55
C ILE A 200 -2.47 -22.64 -12.82
N ASN A 201 -3.16 -22.39 -13.91
CA ASN A 201 -2.58 -21.98 -15.17
C ASN A 201 -2.37 -20.45 -15.15
N GLY A 202 -1.34 -20.01 -14.46
CA GLY A 202 -1.07 -18.58 -14.32
C GLY A 202 0.42 -18.30 -14.15
N ILE A 203 0.77 -17.04 -14.35
CA ILE A 203 2.13 -16.54 -14.19
C ILE A 203 2.26 -15.94 -12.81
N THR A 204 3.31 -16.30 -12.07
CA THR A 204 3.72 -15.56 -10.87
C THR A 204 4.55 -14.35 -11.31
N GLU A 205 4.11 -13.17 -10.93
CA GLU A 205 4.80 -11.94 -11.31
C GLU A 205 6.00 -11.69 -10.37
N PRO A 206 7.15 -11.22 -10.91
CA PRO A 206 8.31 -10.90 -10.08
C PRO A 206 8.03 -9.85 -9.00
N CYS A 207 7.12 -8.92 -9.26
CA CYS A 207 6.73 -7.91 -8.28
C CYS A 207 6.08 -8.51 -7.04
N ASP A 208 5.27 -9.55 -7.17
CA ASP A 208 4.68 -10.27 -6.05
C ASP A 208 5.77 -10.93 -5.18
N ALA A 209 6.72 -11.60 -5.83
CA ALA A 209 7.84 -12.24 -5.14
C ALA A 209 8.71 -11.21 -4.39
N ILE A 210 9.03 -10.07 -5.01
CA ILE A 210 9.83 -9.01 -4.40
C ILE A 210 9.11 -8.42 -3.18
N HIS A 211 7.83 -8.11 -3.27
CA HIS A 211 7.08 -7.56 -2.13
C HIS A 211 6.89 -8.60 -1.01
N TRP A 212 6.72 -9.86 -1.36
CA TRP A 212 6.69 -10.94 -0.38
C TRP A 212 8.01 -11.05 0.39
N MET A 213 9.14 -11.03 -0.31
CA MET A 213 10.47 -11.03 0.31
C MET A 213 10.68 -9.81 1.22
N ARG A 214 10.29 -8.62 0.75
CA ARG A 214 10.44 -7.37 1.52
C ARG A 214 9.58 -7.38 2.79
N LEU A 215 8.32 -7.80 2.68
CA LEU A 215 7.42 -7.88 3.84
C LEU A 215 7.99 -8.83 4.91
N ASN A 216 8.49 -9.99 4.50
CA ASN A 216 9.12 -10.94 5.43
C ASN A 216 10.41 -10.37 6.03
N LEU A 217 11.28 -9.75 5.25
CA LEU A 217 12.48 -9.11 5.73
C LEU A 217 12.17 -7.99 6.75
N ASP A 218 11.18 -7.17 6.46
CA ASP A 218 10.72 -6.11 7.36
C ASP A 218 10.16 -6.70 8.68
N LEU A 219 9.36 -7.77 8.61
CA LEU A 219 8.85 -8.49 9.79
C LEU A 219 9.98 -9.13 10.59
N TYR A 220 10.90 -9.84 9.94
CA TYR A 220 12.06 -10.41 10.60
C TYR A 220 12.89 -9.36 11.33
N THR A 221 13.17 -8.25 10.66
CA THR A 221 13.97 -7.15 11.24
C THR A 221 13.31 -6.54 12.47
N LEU A 222 11.97 -6.47 12.49
CA LEU A 222 11.22 -5.91 13.61
C LEU A 222 11.02 -6.88 14.77
N THR A 223 10.78 -8.14 14.47
CA THR A 223 10.33 -9.12 15.47
C THR A 223 11.45 -10.05 15.93
N GLY A 224 12.51 -10.19 15.12
CA GLY A 224 13.53 -11.20 15.32
C GLY A 224 13.04 -12.63 15.12
N ASN A 225 11.81 -12.82 14.62
CA ASN A 225 11.20 -14.13 14.47
C ASN A 225 11.69 -14.80 13.17
N PRO A 226 12.45 -15.92 13.28
CA PRO A 226 13.08 -16.56 12.12
C PRO A 226 12.10 -17.27 11.16
N LYS A 227 10.81 -17.26 11.44
CA LYS A 227 9.81 -17.80 10.51
C LYS A 227 9.64 -16.93 9.25
N TYR A 228 9.99 -15.64 9.37
CA TYR A 228 9.92 -14.65 8.28
C TYR A 228 11.18 -14.61 7.43
#